data_43469ecebcc2aca49dfd98962c5ff489
#
_entry.id   43469ecebcc2aca49dfd98962c5ff489
#
_cell.length_a   1.000
_cell.length_b   1.000
_cell.length_c   1.000
_cell.angle_alpha   90.00
_cell.angle_beta   90.00
_cell.angle_gamma   90.00
#
_symmetry.space_group_name_H-M   'P 1'
#
loop_
_entity.id
_entity.type
_entity.pdbx_description
1 polymer ?
#
loop_
_entity_poly.entity_id
_entity_poly.type
_entity_poly.pdbx_seq_one_letter_code
_entity_poly.pdbx_strand_id
1 'polypeptide(L)'
;ALGVRRLHAVIGGSFGGMRTAEWVAGFPDRVERALVVASSGCATADQIAWGHTQVVAITSDPEFRDGDYLRHGTFPTNGLALARQIAHASYRSASEFEARFGAEPQPGEDPLEGGRFSVEGYLDHHGAKLARRFDPLAYVRLTQAMATHDIGRGRGGLVAVLEAYEGELLVAAVDSDRLFPVSASTRMMRAYGRGRLRMIHSPYGHDGFLIEADQIASLVHELVQRPLRGTPRLVRGVA
;
A
#
# COMPACT_ATOMS: atom_id res chain seq x y z
N ALA A 1 -7.49 26.46 -9.74
CA ALA A 1 -6.23 25.72 -9.65
C ALA A 1 -5.25 26.48 -8.77
N LEU A 2 -4.42 25.75 -7.98
CA LEU A 2 -3.50 26.32 -6.98
C LEU A 2 -2.29 27.07 -7.58
N GLY A 3 -2.12 27.12 -8.90
CA GLY A 3 -0.99 27.76 -9.58
C GLY A 3 0.37 27.07 -9.36
N VAL A 4 0.41 25.90 -8.70
CA VAL A 4 1.64 25.15 -8.42
C VAL A 4 2.19 24.57 -9.72
N ARG A 5 3.37 25.02 -10.12
CA ARG A 5 4.06 24.52 -11.32
C ARG A 5 4.84 23.25 -11.06
N ARG A 6 5.48 23.13 -9.89
CA ARG A 6 6.34 22.02 -9.50
C ARG A 6 6.12 21.67 -8.04
N LEU A 7 6.02 20.38 -7.75
CA LEU A 7 5.87 19.85 -6.40
C LEU A 7 7.26 19.61 -5.80
N HIS A 8 7.49 20.14 -4.62
CA HIS A 8 8.74 19.95 -3.90
C HIS A 8 8.95 18.47 -3.50
N ALA A 9 7.89 17.79 -3.06
CA ALA A 9 7.89 16.38 -2.80
C ALA A 9 6.50 15.77 -3.02
N VAL A 10 6.46 14.52 -3.50
CA VAL A 10 5.28 13.65 -3.51
C VAL A 10 5.61 12.42 -2.67
N ILE A 11 4.77 12.12 -1.68
CA ILE A 11 5.03 11.08 -0.70
C ILE A 11 3.80 10.17 -0.60
N GLY A 12 3.99 8.87 -0.64
CA GLY A 12 2.89 7.93 -0.49
C GLY A 12 3.33 6.56 -0.03
N GLY A 13 2.46 5.91 0.77
CA GLY A 13 2.60 4.52 1.18
C GLY A 13 1.53 3.63 0.54
N SER A 14 1.85 2.36 0.29
CA SER A 14 0.92 1.39 -0.29
C SER A 14 0.32 1.88 -1.61
N PHE A 15 -1.00 1.92 -1.75
CA PHE A 15 -1.67 2.52 -2.91
C PHE A 15 -1.28 4.00 -3.13
N GLY A 16 -1.04 4.77 -2.06
CA GLY A 16 -0.47 6.11 -2.16
C GLY A 16 0.92 6.12 -2.78
N GLY A 17 1.73 5.09 -2.54
CA GLY A 17 3.03 4.88 -3.20
C GLY A 17 2.89 4.59 -4.70
N MET A 18 1.90 3.77 -5.10
CA MET A 18 1.56 3.57 -6.51
C MET A 18 1.19 4.89 -7.19
N ARG A 19 0.38 5.72 -6.53
CA ARG A 19 0.03 7.06 -7.04
C ARG A 19 1.23 8.00 -7.11
N THR A 20 2.14 7.94 -6.14
CA THR A 20 3.41 8.68 -6.17
C THR A 20 4.25 8.25 -7.38
N ALA A 21 4.34 6.95 -7.64
CA ALA A 21 5.03 6.41 -8.81
C ALA A 21 4.39 6.86 -10.14
N GLU A 22 3.05 6.95 -10.22
CA GLU A 22 2.34 7.51 -11.39
C GLU A 22 2.61 9.02 -11.57
N TRP A 23 2.76 9.79 -10.50
CA TRP A 23 3.17 11.18 -10.60
C TRP A 23 4.58 11.31 -11.20
N VAL A 24 5.52 10.46 -10.77
CA VAL A 24 6.88 10.39 -11.32
C VAL A 24 6.85 10.01 -12.81
N ALA A 25 6.03 9.03 -13.18
CA ALA A 25 5.94 8.53 -14.55
C ALA A 25 5.22 9.49 -15.51
N GLY A 26 4.13 10.10 -15.05
CA GLY A 26 3.27 10.94 -15.89
C GLY A 26 3.68 12.41 -15.93
N PHE A 27 4.38 12.89 -14.90
CA PHE A 27 4.75 14.29 -14.75
C PHE A 27 6.17 14.47 -14.19
N PRO A 28 7.20 13.85 -14.80
CA PRO A 28 8.55 13.81 -14.23
C PRO A 28 9.13 15.21 -13.96
N ASP A 29 8.89 16.19 -14.84
CA ASP A 29 9.37 17.57 -14.69
C ASP A 29 8.66 18.35 -13.59
N ARG A 30 7.53 17.85 -13.10
CA ARG A 30 6.73 18.50 -12.07
C ARG A 30 6.96 17.98 -10.67
N VAL A 31 7.75 16.94 -10.50
CA VAL A 31 8.07 16.31 -9.21
C VAL A 31 9.56 16.42 -8.96
N GLU A 32 9.94 17.17 -7.93
CA GLU A 32 11.36 17.30 -7.54
C GLU A 32 11.85 16.10 -6.76
N ARG A 33 11.01 15.60 -5.83
CA ARG A 33 11.34 14.50 -4.94
C ARG A 33 10.14 13.56 -4.79
N ALA A 34 10.40 12.29 -4.71
CA ALA A 34 9.37 11.28 -4.48
C ALA A 34 9.80 10.30 -3.39
N LEU A 35 8.89 9.99 -2.45
CA LEU A 35 9.06 8.90 -1.49
C LEU A 35 7.95 7.88 -1.70
N VAL A 36 8.35 6.68 -2.08
CA VAL A 36 7.46 5.52 -2.25
C VAL A 36 7.73 4.53 -1.12
N VAL A 37 6.72 4.27 -0.30
CA VAL A 37 6.85 3.40 0.89
C VAL A 37 5.93 2.20 0.75
N ALA A 38 6.45 1.00 1.05
CA ALA A 38 5.68 -0.25 1.06
C ALA A 38 4.79 -0.38 -0.20
N SER A 39 5.42 -0.23 -1.38
CA SER A 39 4.71 -0.15 -2.66
C SER A 39 5.57 -0.67 -3.82
N SER A 40 5.06 -0.58 -5.04
CA SER A 40 5.71 -1.09 -6.25
C SER A 40 5.45 -0.20 -7.46
N GLY A 41 6.27 -0.32 -8.49
CA GLY A 41 6.06 0.34 -9.78
C GLY A 41 5.07 -0.39 -10.70
N CYS A 42 4.73 -1.63 -10.40
CA CYS A 42 3.68 -2.40 -11.06
C CYS A 42 3.14 -3.47 -10.11
N ALA A 43 1.87 -3.82 -10.27
CA ALA A 43 1.24 -4.90 -9.51
C ALA A 43 1.90 -6.25 -9.81
N THR A 44 2.01 -7.10 -8.80
CA THR A 44 2.47 -8.49 -8.94
C THR A 44 1.28 -9.45 -9.08
N ALA A 45 1.53 -10.66 -9.59
CA ALA A 45 0.49 -11.69 -9.67
C ALA A 45 -0.10 -12.02 -8.29
N ASP A 46 0.71 -12.02 -7.23
CA ASP A 46 0.26 -12.25 -5.86
C ASP A 46 -0.70 -11.13 -5.38
N GLN A 47 -0.35 -9.87 -5.60
CA GLN A 47 -1.22 -8.72 -5.27
C GLN A 47 -2.53 -8.75 -6.05
N ILE A 48 -2.48 -9.12 -7.34
CA ILE A 48 -3.66 -9.29 -8.18
C ILE A 48 -4.55 -10.43 -7.65
N ALA A 49 -3.96 -11.56 -7.24
CA ALA A 49 -4.69 -12.69 -6.67
C ALA A 49 -5.41 -12.30 -5.37
N TRP A 50 -4.72 -11.66 -4.42
CA TRP A 50 -5.33 -11.15 -3.19
C TRP A 50 -6.45 -10.13 -3.48
N GLY A 51 -6.23 -9.22 -4.42
CA GLY A 51 -7.24 -8.25 -4.84
C GLY A 51 -8.45 -8.92 -5.49
N HIS A 52 -8.22 -9.92 -6.34
CA HIS A 52 -9.29 -10.68 -7.00
C HIS A 52 -10.22 -11.36 -6.00
N THR A 53 -9.66 -12.07 -5.00
CA THR A 53 -10.48 -12.75 -3.99
C THR A 53 -11.35 -11.79 -3.19
N GLN A 54 -10.84 -10.59 -2.89
CA GLN A 54 -11.60 -9.54 -2.21
C GLN A 54 -12.72 -8.98 -3.09
N VAL A 55 -12.46 -8.75 -4.37
CA VAL A 55 -13.47 -8.31 -5.34
C VAL A 55 -14.57 -9.37 -5.46
N VAL A 56 -14.20 -10.64 -5.61
CA VAL A 56 -15.16 -11.75 -5.69
C VAL A 56 -16.02 -11.83 -4.43
N ALA A 57 -15.42 -11.68 -3.24
CA ALA A 57 -16.19 -11.68 -1.99
C ALA A 57 -17.32 -10.62 -1.99
N ILE A 58 -17.04 -9.42 -2.51
CA ILE A 58 -18.04 -8.35 -2.60
C ILE A 58 -19.06 -8.61 -3.71
N THR A 59 -18.58 -8.97 -4.91
CA THR A 59 -19.45 -9.10 -6.09
C THR A 59 -20.31 -10.35 -6.08
N SER A 60 -19.94 -11.37 -5.30
CA SER A 60 -20.76 -12.57 -5.08
C SER A 60 -21.84 -12.40 -4.00
N ASP A 61 -21.80 -11.32 -3.22
CA ASP A 61 -22.86 -11.03 -2.26
C ASP A 61 -24.15 -10.66 -3.03
N PRO A 62 -25.28 -11.38 -2.81
CA PRO A 62 -26.54 -11.12 -3.51
C PRO A 62 -27.01 -9.66 -3.39
N GLU A 63 -26.66 -9.00 -2.30
CA GLU A 63 -27.02 -7.60 -2.02
C GLU A 63 -26.18 -6.60 -2.83
N PHE A 64 -25.13 -7.03 -3.54
CA PHE A 64 -24.29 -6.17 -4.37
C PHE A 64 -25.01 -5.69 -5.64
N ARG A 65 -25.91 -6.51 -6.19
CA ARG A 65 -26.77 -6.16 -7.35
C ARG A 65 -25.98 -5.57 -8.53
N ASP A 66 -24.87 -6.19 -8.91
CA ASP A 66 -23.98 -5.71 -9.99
C ASP A 66 -23.51 -4.26 -9.80
N GLY A 67 -23.47 -3.77 -8.56
CA GLY A 67 -23.08 -2.41 -8.18
C GLY A 67 -24.26 -1.44 -8.07
N ASP A 68 -25.49 -1.87 -8.32
CA ASP A 68 -26.70 -1.02 -8.26
C ASP A 68 -27.46 -1.15 -6.93
N TYR A 69 -26.79 -1.63 -5.88
CA TYR A 69 -27.36 -1.88 -4.55
C TYR A 69 -28.08 -0.67 -3.95
N LEU A 70 -27.61 0.55 -4.21
CA LEU A 70 -28.27 1.77 -3.70
C LEU A 70 -29.69 1.96 -4.25
N ARG A 71 -29.93 1.66 -5.54
CA ARG A 71 -31.25 1.74 -6.14
C ARG A 71 -32.20 0.66 -5.62
N HIS A 72 -31.63 -0.47 -5.22
CA HIS A 72 -32.38 -1.58 -4.64
C HIS A 72 -32.60 -1.44 -3.13
N GLY A 73 -32.04 -0.41 -2.50
CA GLY A 73 -32.08 -0.23 -1.04
C GLY A 73 -31.38 -1.34 -0.27
N THR A 74 -30.40 -2.03 -0.91
CA THR A 74 -29.63 -3.12 -0.33
C THR A 74 -28.18 -2.69 -0.05
N PHE A 75 -27.41 -3.50 0.66
CA PHE A 75 -25.99 -3.23 0.91
C PHE A 75 -25.24 -4.54 1.17
N PRO A 76 -24.20 -4.86 0.38
CA PRO A 76 -23.46 -6.12 0.47
C PRO A 76 -22.52 -6.15 1.71
N THR A 77 -23.12 -6.12 2.88
CA THR A 77 -22.43 -6.04 4.18
C THR A 77 -21.52 -7.23 4.41
N ASN A 78 -22.01 -8.44 4.09
CA ASN A 78 -21.27 -9.68 4.31
C ASN A 78 -20.08 -9.79 3.35
N GLY A 79 -20.29 -9.49 2.07
CA GLY A 79 -19.24 -9.50 1.06
C GLY A 79 -18.15 -8.47 1.37
N LEU A 80 -18.53 -7.25 1.77
CA LEU A 80 -17.56 -6.22 2.15
C LEU A 80 -16.80 -6.57 3.44
N ALA A 81 -17.49 -7.16 4.43
CA ALA A 81 -16.84 -7.63 5.65
C ALA A 81 -15.83 -8.74 5.36
N LEU A 82 -16.20 -9.74 4.54
CA LEU A 82 -15.31 -10.83 4.12
C LEU A 82 -14.10 -10.30 3.33
N ALA A 83 -14.30 -9.38 2.40
CA ALA A 83 -13.20 -8.75 1.67
C ALA A 83 -12.21 -8.07 2.64
N ARG A 84 -12.70 -7.42 3.69
CA ARG A 84 -11.84 -6.80 4.71
C ARG A 84 -11.09 -7.83 5.55
N GLN A 85 -11.70 -8.95 5.90
CA GLN A 85 -11.03 -10.06 6.61
C GLN A 85 -9.87 -10.60 5.77
N ILE A 86 -10.09 -10.87 4.48
CA ILE A 86 -9.05 -11.30 3.55
C ILE A 86 -7.91 -10.27 3.49
N ALA A 87 -8.24 -8.98 3.39
CA ALA A 87 -7.25 -7.90 3.40
C ALA A 87 -6.43 -7.91 4.71
N HIS A 88 -7.06 -8.00 5.88
CA HIS A 88 -6.34 -8.04 7.15
C HIS A 88 -5.42 -9.26 7.28
N ALA A 89 -5.86 -10.43 6.80
CA ALA A 89 -5.03 -11.62 6.76
C ALA A 89 -3.78 -11.44 5.89
N SER A 90 -3.83 -10.61 4.83
CA SER A 90 -2.68 -10.30 3.97
C SER A 90 -1.82 -9.14 4.48
N TYR A 91 -2.37 -8.20 5.28
CA TYR A 91 -1.65 -7.01 5.75
C TYR A 91 -0.72 -7.33 6.92
N ARG A 92 -1.09 -8.26 7.78
CA ARG A 92 -0.32 -8.61 8.97
C ARG A 92 0.75 -9.65 8.67
N SER A 93 1.86 -9.60 9.41
CA SER A 93 2.87 -10.65 9.34
C SER A 93 2.41 -11.91 10.09
N ALA A 94 2.95 -13.07 9.71
CA ALA A 94 2.68 -14.31 10.42
C ALA A 94 3.20 -14.27 11.86
N SER A 95 4.37 -13.65 12.08
CA SER A 95 4.95 -13.52 13.41
C SER A 95 4.13 -12.62 14.34
N GLU A 96 3.51 -11.56 13.81
CA GLU A 96 2.61 -10.71 14.62
C GLU A 96 1.33 -11.45 14.99
N PHE A 97 0.75 -12.20 14.05
CA PHE A 97 -0.42 -13.02 14.35
C PHE A 97 -0.11 -14.09 15.41
N GLU A 98 1.01 -14.77 15.25
CA GLU A 98 1.44 -15.78 16.23
C GLU A 98 1.67 -15.16 17.61
N ALA A 99 2.42 -14.07 17.68
CA ALA A 99 2.72 -13.41 18.95
C ALA A 99 1.48 -12.83 19.64
N ARG A 100 0.47 -12.42 18.87
CA ARG A 100 -0.71 -11.76 19.41
C ARG A 100 -1.85 -12.70 19.74
N PHE A 101 -2.04 -13.73 18.97
CA PHE A 101 -3.22 -14.59 19.07
C PHE A 101 -2.85 -16.05 19.36
N GLY A 102 -1.74 -16.56 18.82
CA GLY A 102 -1.44 -17.99 18.87
C GLY A 102 -2.63 -18.80 18.35
N ALA A 103 -2.90 -19.92 19.03
CA ALA A 103 -4.10 -20.74 18.84
C ALA A 103 -5.08 -20.58 20.03
N GLU A 104 -5.15 -19.40 20.63
CA GLU A 104 -5.99 -19.16 21.79
C GLU A 104 -7.47 -19.06 21.41
N PRO A 105 -8.38 -19.70 22.17
CA PRO A 105 -9.81 -19.53 22.00
C PRO A 105 -10.26 -18.07 22.18
N GLN A 106 -11.32 -17.68 21.50
CA GLN A 106 -12.02 -16.44 21.78
C GLN A 106 -12.59 -16.51 23.23
N PRO A 107 -12.45 -15.47 24.05
CA PRO A 107 -12.95 -15.49 25.41
C PRO A 107 -14.41 -15.93 25.49
N GLY A 108 -14.66 -16.99 26.26
CA GLY A 108 -16.00 -17.56 26.47
C GLY A 108 -16.47 -18.50 25.35
N GLU A 109 -15.63 -18.86 24.39
CA GLU A 109 -15.92 -19.80 23.30
C GLU A 109 -14.99 -21.02 23.37
N ASP A 110 -15.47 -22.18 22.88
CA ASP A 110 -14.68 -23.41 22.76
C ASP A 110 -14.61 -23.82 21.27
N PRO A 111 -13.44 -23.71 20.61
CA PRO A 111 -13.28 -24.14 19.22
C PRO A 111 -13.59 -25.61 18.96
N LEU A 112 -13.47 -26.49 19.95
CA LEU A 112 -13.82 -27.91 19.81
C LEU A 112 -15.33 -28.13 19.76
N GLU A 113 -16.11 -27.16 20.25
CA GLU A 113 -17.58 -27.17 20.21
C GLU A 113 -18.15 -26.20 19.15
N GLY A 114 -17.32 -25.76 18.19
CA GLY A 114 -17.71 -24.85 17.12
C GLY A 114 -17.60 -23.35 17.47
N GLY A 115 -16.96 -23.04 18.58
CA GLY A 115 -16.55 -21.66 18.92
C GLY A 115 -15.37 -21.18 18.09
N ARG A 116 -15.00 -19.91 18.25
CA ARG A 116 -13.97 -19.24 17.46
C ARG A 116 -12.62 -19.19 18.18
N PHE A 117 -11.55 -19.12 17.39
CA PHE A 117 -10.26 -18.64 17.86
C PHE A 117 -10.22 -17.11 17.96
N SER A 118 -9.35 -16.58 18.82
CA SER A 118 -9.20 -15.13 19.01
C SER A 118 -8.87 -14.37 17.74
N VAL A 119 -8.10 -14.97 16.83
CA VAL A 119 -7.78 -14.39 15.52
C VAL A 119 -9.03 -14.26 14.63
N GLU A 120 -9.97 -15.18 14.71
CA GLU A 120 -11.23 -15.11 13.96
C GLU A 120 -12.09 -13.95 14.46
N GLY A 121 -12.21 -13.78 15.80
CA GLY A 121 -12.87 -12.63 16.41
C GLY A 121 -12.26 -11.29 16.01
N TYR A 122 -10.94 -11.23 15.88
CA TYR A 122 -10.23 -10.05 15.36
C TYR A 122 -10.61 -9.75 13.91
N LEU A 123 -10.63 -10.75 13.03
CA LEU A 123 -10.99 -10.58 11.62
C LEU A 123 -12.46 -10.15 11.47
N ASP A 124 -13.37 -10.77 12.22
CA ASP A 124 -14.79 -10.42 12.26
C ASP A 124 -15.00 -8.95 12.67
N HIS A 125 -14.31 -8.52 13.74
CA HIS A 125 -14.37 -7.13 14.19
C HIS A 125 -13.97 -6.15 13.08
N HIS A 126 -12.84 -6.39 12.41
CA HIS A 126 -12.35 -5.51 11.36
C HIS A 126 -13.21 -5.54 10.10
N GLY A 127 -13.78 -6.69 9.76
CA GLY A 127 -14.77 -6.85 8.70
C GLY A 127 -16.00 -5.98 8.95
N ALA A 128 -16.65 -6.19 10.10
CA ALA A 128 -17.84 -5.44 10.50
C ALA A 128 -17.59 -3.93 10.62
N LYS A 129 -16.42 -3.52 11.15
CA LYS A 129 -16.03 -2.12 11.26
C LYS A 129 -15.91 -1.43 9.90
N LEU A 130 -15.34 -2.10 8.88
CA LEU A 130 -15.27 -1.52 7.54
C LEU A 130 -16.64 -1.45 6.88
N ALA A 131 -17.44 -2.51 6.96
CA ALA A 131 -18.76 -2.57 6.33
C ALA A 131 -19.71 -1.44 6.76
N ARG A 132 -19.51 -0.88 7.95
CA ARG A 132 -20.33 0.24 8.46
C ARG A 132 -19.97 1.61 7.87
N ARG A 133 -18.82 1.75 7.19
CA ARG A 133 -18.27 3.07 6.84
C ARG A 133 -17.70 3.19 5.43
N PHE A 134 -17.59 2.11 4.69
CA PHE A 134 -16.94 2.11 3.40
C PHE A 134 -17.89 1.67 2.31
N ASP A 135 -17.82 2.31 1.16
CA ASP A 135 -18.64 1.98 0.00
C ASP A 135 -18.09 0.74 -0.74
N PRO A 136 -18.93 -0.29 -0.99
CA PRO A 136 -18.50 -1.53 -1.63
C PRO A 136 -17.99 -1.33 -3.06
N LEU A 137 -18.66 -0.49 -3.85
CA LEU A 137 -18.25 -0.23 -5.23
C LEU A 137 -16.93 0.55 -5.29
N ALA A 138 -16.74 1.51 -4.38
CA ALA A 138 -15.47 2.21 -4.22
C ALA A 138 -14.34 1.23 -3.86
N TYR A 139 -14.59 0.25 -2.97
CA TYR A 139 -13.64 -0.80 -2.64
C TYR A 139 -13.24 -1.60 -3.89
N VAL A 140 -14.22 -2.07 -4.65
CA VAL A 140 -13.98 -2.81 -5.90
C VAL A 140 -13.14 -1.98 -6.87
N ARG A 141 -13.49 -0.71 -7.09
CA ARG A 141 -12.78 0.17 -8.03
C ARG A 141 -11.35 0.48 -7.60
N LEU A 142 -11.13 0.73 -6.32
CA LEU A 142 -9.77 0.94 -5.79
C LEU A 142 -8.91 -0.32 -5.91
N THR A 143 -9.47 -1.49 -5.62
CA THR A 143 -8.79 -2.79 -5.78
C THR A 143 -8.43 -3.06 -7.25
N GLN A 144 -9.37 -2.79 -8.17
CA GLN A 144 -9.10 -2.90 -9.62
C GLN A 144 -8.02 -1.92 -10.07
N ALA A 145 -8.01 -0.69 -9.55
CA ALA A 145 -6.96 0.29 -9.86
C ALA A 145 -5.58 -0.17 -9.38
N MET A 146 -5.49 -0.78 -8.18
CA MET A 146 -4.25 -1.39 -7.70
C MET A 146 -3.82 -2.59 -8.57
N ALA A 147 -4.75 -3.47 -8.94
CA ALA A 147 -4.45 -4.64 -9.77
C ALA A 147 -3.97 -4.28 -11.17
N THR A 148 -4.41 -3.15 -11.71
CA THR A 148 -4.01 -2.65 -13.04
C THR A 148 -2.82 -1.70 -13.01
N HIS A 149 -2.24 -1.42 -11.84
CA HIS A 149 -1.12 -0.51 -11.69
C HIS A 149 0.14 -1.01 -12.41
N ASP A 150 0.67 -0.19 -13.30
CA ASP A 150 1.94 -0.40 -14.01
C ASP A 150 2.41 0.92 -14.62
N ILE A 151 3.39 1.57 -14.00
CA ILE A 151 3.92 2.85 -14.49
C ILE A 151 4.67 2.73 -15.81
N GLY A 152 5.10 1.53 -16.17
CA GLY A 152 5.80 1.27 -17.42
C GLY A 152 4.89 1.04 -18.62
N ARG A 153 3.60 0.78 -18.39
CA ARG A 153 2.65 0.45 -19.45
C ARG A 153 2.49 1.59 -20.46
N GLY A 154 2.79 1.31 -21.73
CA GLY A 154 2.77 2.32 -22.80
C GLY A 154 3.88 3.37 -22.72
N ARG A 155 4.87 3.20 -21.83
CA ARG A 155 5.97 4.16 -21.59
C ARG A 155 7.35 3.52 -21.73
N GLY A 156 7.47 2.38 -22.41
CA GLY A 156 8.74 1.67 -22.61
C GLY A 156 9.18 0.76 -21.44
N GLY A 157 8.32 0.57 -20.46
CA GLY A 157 8.58 -0.29 -19.29
C GLY A 157 9.09 0.46 -18.06
N LEU A 158 9.12 -0.24 -16.92
CA LEU A 158 9.51 0.31 -15.63
C LEU A 158 10.90 0.96 -15.63
N VAL A 159 11.86 0.32 -16.30
CA VAL A 159 13.26 0.80 -16.37
C VAL A 159 13.31 2.14 -17.12
N ALA A 160 12.74 2.20 -18.32
CA ALA A 160 12.75 3.43 -19.13
C ALA A 160 12.13 4.62 -18.41
N VAL A 161 11.01 4.39 -17.69
CA VAL A 161 10.34 5.44 -16.89
C VAL A 161 11.22 5.95 -15.77
N LEU A 162 11.83 5.04 -15.00
CA LEU A 162 12.57 5.43 -13.80
C LEU A 162 13.97 5.96 -14.11
N GLU A 163 14.63 5.48 -15.18
CA GLU A 163 15.89 6.04 -15.67
C GLU A 163 15.72 7.48 -16.17
N ALA A 164 14.59 7.76 -16.85
CA ALA A 164 14.27 9.09 -17.35
C ALA A 164 13.91 10.11 -16.25
N TYR A 165 13.51 9.65 -15.06
CA TYR A 165 13.17 10.56 -13.96
C TYR A 165 14.43 11.19 -13.35
N GLU A 166 14.62 12.48 -13.53
CA GLU A 166 15.80 13.22 -13.03
C GLU A 166 15.68 13.70 -11.59
N GLY A 167 14.47 13.68 -11.01
CA GLY A 167 14.23 14.05 -9.61
C GLY A 167 14.80 13.01 -8.63
N GLU A 168 14.72 13.29 -7.35
CA GLU A 168 15.18 12.39 -6.30
C GLU A 168 14.08 11.38 -5.93
N LEU A 169 14.35 10.09 -6.10
CA LEU A 169 13.47 9.00 -5.67
C LEU A 169 14.08 8.26 -4.48
N LEU A 170 13.31 8.23 -3.40
CA LEU A 170 13.56 7.38 -2.24
C LEU A 170 12.49 6.29 -2.19
N VAL A 171 12.90 5.05 -2.05
CA VAL A 171 12.01 3.91 -1.89
C VAL A 171 12.28 3.24 -0.55
N ALA A 172 11.21 2.93 0.18
CA ALA A 172 11.30 2.21 1.44
C ALA A 172 10.36 1.00 1.46
N ALA A 173 10.81 -0.09 2.09
CA ALA A 173 10.05 -1.31 2.28
C ALA A 173 9.97 -1.63 3.77
N VAL A 174 8.88 -2.25 4.20
CA VAL A 174 8.78 -2.87 5.52
C VAL A 174 9.31 -4.30 5.42
N ASP A 175 10.19 -4.69 6.33
CA ASP A 175 10.89 -5.98 6.28
C ASP A 175 9.96 -7.20 6.42
N SER A 176 8.88 -7.07 7.18
CA SER A 176 7.87 -8.11 7.40
C SER A 176 6.66 -8.04 6.45
N ASP A 177 6.66 -7.09 5.48
CA ASP A 177 5.53 -6.90 4.56
C ASP A 177 5.43 -8.05 3.55
N ARG A 178 4.33 -8.79 3.62
CA ARG A 178 4.03 -9.90 2.70
C ARG A 178 3.15 -9.50 1.53
N LEU A 179 2.46 -8.35 1.62
CA LEU A 179 1.62 -7.82 0.53
C LEU A 179 2.45 -7.05 -0.50
N PHE A 180 3.37 -6.20 -0.03
CA PHE A 180 4.37 -5.52 -0.84
C PHE A 180 5.77 -5.95 -0.40
N PRO A 181 6.20 -7.15 -0.78
CA PRO A 181 7.47 -7.71 -0.30
C PRO A 181 8.65 -6.83 -0.72
N VAL A 182 9.72 -6.89 0.06
CA VAL A 182 10.98 -6.14 -0.17
C VAL A 182 11.47 -6.26 -1.61
N SER A 183 11.23 -7.41 -2.26
CA SER A 183 11.61 -7.65 -3.66
C SER A 183 10.93 -6.70 -4.65
N ALA A 184 9.69 -6.27 -4.39
CA ALA A 184 8.96 -5.32 -5.23
C ALA A 184 9.61 -3.93 -5.19
N SER A 185 9.94 -3.44 -3.98
CA SER A 185 10.68 -2.20 -3.77
C SER A 185 12.10 -2.26 -4.32
N THR A 186 12.78 -3.41 -4.16
CA THR A 186 14.12 -3.66 -4.72
C THR A 186 14.10 -3.55 -6.25
N ARG A 187 13.09 -4.13 -6.90
CA ARG A 187 12.92 -4.03 -8.37
C ARG A 187 12.77 -2.59 -8.82
N MET A 188 11.99 -1.79 -8.09
CA MET A 188 11.81 -0.37 -8.39
C MET A 188 13.11 0.41 -8.24
N MET A 189 13.88 0.16 -7.16
CA MET A 189 15.16 0.83 -6.96
C MET A 189 16.22 0.43 -7.98
N ARG A 190 16.26 -0.84 -8.40
CA ARG A 190 17.15 -1.29 -9.47
C ARG A 190 16.83 -0.61 -10.80
N ALA A 191 15.55 -0.47 -11.12
CA ALA A 191 15.09 0.22 -12.31
C ALA A 191 15.44 1.73 -12.29
N TYR A 192 15.40 2.38 -11.13
CA TYR A 192 15.84 3.76 -10.98
C TYR A 192 17.37 3.90 -11.08
N GLY A 193 18.13 2.87 -10.70
CA GLY A 193 19.59 2.81 -10.82
C GLY A 193 20.37 3.78 -9.92
N ARG A 194 19.69 4.61 -9.13
CA ARG A 194 20.29 5.70 -8.35
C ARG A 194 19.72 5.69 -6.91
N GLY A 195 20.57 5.50 -5.95
CA GLY A 195 20.20 5.48 -4.54
C GLY A 195 20.12 4.09 -3.92
N ARG A 196 19.58 4.00 -2.74
CA ARG A 196 19.50 2.77 -1.96
C ARG A 196 18.10 2.60 -1.42
N LEU A 197 17.61 1.35 -1.41
CA LEU A 197 16.41 0.97 -0.68
C LEU A 197 16.62 1.26 0.82
N ARG A 198 15.59 1.79 1.46
CA ARG A 198 15.52 1.93 2.92
C ARG A 198 14.63 0.86 3.50
N MET A 199 15.03 0.33 4.63
CA MET A 199 14.22 -0.64 5.37
C MET A 199 13.52 0.05 6.52
N ILE A 200 12.26 -0.28 6.70
CA ILE A 200 11.45 0.02 7.89
C ILE A 200 11.38 -1.31 8.64
N HIS A 201 11.90 -1.33 9.84
CA HIS A 201 11.89 -2.50 10.71
C HIS A 201 10.61 -2.50 11.53
N SER A 202 9.74 -3.49 11.28
CA SER A 202 8.46 -3.61 11.97
C SER A 202 7.95 -5.04 11.94
N PRO A 203 7.42 -5.57 13.03
CA PRO A 203 6.78 -6.88 13.04
C PRO A 203 5.37 -6.85 12.43
N TYR A 204 4.80 -5.68 12.18
CA TYR A 204 3.37 -5.49 11.88
C TYR A 204 3.00 -5.70 10.40
N GLY A 205 3.89 -6.28 9.59
CA GLY A 205 3.62 -6.50 8.17
C GLY A 205 3.43 -5.20 7.40
N HIS A 206 2.50 -5.19 6.47
CA HIS A 206 2.21 -4.02 5.64
C HIS A 206 1.85 -2.76 6.45
N ASP A 207 1.13 -2.93 7.56
CA ASP A 207 0.74 -1.80 8.42
C ASP A 207 1.94 -1.14 9.13
N GLY A 208 3.13 -1.74 9.09
CA GLY A 208 4.35 -1.18 9.67
C GLY A 208 4.63 0.25 9.21
N PHE A 209 4.35 0.59 7.94
CA PHE A 209 4.56 1.97 7.47
C PHE A 209 3.61 3.01 8.09
N LEU A 210 2.49 2.57 8.68
CA LEU A 210 1.56 3.44 9.42
C LEU A 210 1.92 3.53 10.90
N ILE A 211 2.53 2.49 11.44
CA ILE A 211 2.82 2.33 12.88
C ILE A 211 4.17 2.94 13.22
N GLU A 212 5.18 2.76 12.37
CA GLU A 212 6.56 3.19 12.61
C GLU A 212 6.77 4.67 12.24
N ALA A 213 6.05 5.56 12.91
CA ALA A 213 6.00 7.00 12.59
C ALA A 213 7.39 7.66 12.60
N ASP A 214 8.27 7.30 13.55
CA ASP A 214 9.62 7.88 13.67
C ASP A 214 10.51 7.48 12.50
N GLN A 215 10.42 6.23 12.04
CA GLN A 215 11.16 5.76 10.87
C GLN A 215 10.65 6.46 9.60
N ILE A 216 9.35 6.65 9.46
CA ILE A 216 8.76 7.41 8.34
C ILE A 216 9.19 8.88 8.39
N ALA A 217 9.16 9.53 9.56
CA ALA A 217 9.62 10.91 9.71
C ALA A 217 11.09 11.06 9.31
N SER A 218 11.95 10.10 9.69
CA SER A 218 13.36 10.08 9.30
C SER A 218 13.54 9.96 7.78
N LEU A 219 12.73 9.14 7.10
CA LEU A 219 12.75 9.01 5.65
C LEU A 219 12.30 10.30 4.94
N VAL A 220 11.26 10.96 5.46
CA VAL A 220 10.82 12.25 4.93
C VAL A 220 11.90 13.31 5.10
N HIS A 221 12.54 13.37 6.28
CA HIS A 221 13.65 14.27 6.54
C HIS A 221 14.83 14.01 5.59
N GLU A 222 15.23 12.72 5.43
CA GLU A 222 16.26 12.34 4.48
C GLU A 222 15.93 12.81 3.06
N LEU A 223 14.69 12.62 2.60
CA LEU A 223 14.27 12.99 1.26
C LEU A 223 14.40 14.51 1.03
N VAL A 224 13.90 15.34 1.96
CA VAL A 224 13.88 16.80 1.79
C VAL A 224 15.26 17.43 1.93
N GLN A 225 16.20 16.80 2.64
CA GLN A 225 17.58 17.25 2.78
C GLN A 225 18.48 16.86 1.60
N ARG A 226 18.06 15.96 0.74
CA ARG A 226 18.85 15.56 -0.42
C ARG A 226 18.98 16.71 -1.42
N PRO A 227 20.20 17.03 -1.86
CA PRO A 227 20.40 18.04 -2.91
C PRO A 227 19.77 17.54 -4.20
N LEU A 228 19.09 18.44 -4.91
CA LEU A 228 18.64 18.17 -6.28
C LEU A 228 19.83 18.10 -7.23
N ARG A 229 19.71 17.29 -8.28
CA ARG A 229 20.72 17.25 -9.35
C ARG A 229 20.93 18.63 -9.96
N GLY A 230 22.19 18.97 -10.17
CA GLY A 230 22.57 20.27 -10.74
C GLY A 230 22.53 21.44 -9.76
N THR A 231 22.15 21.26 -8.50
CA THR A 231 22.31 22.28 -7.48
C THR A 231 23.76 22.24 -6.94
N PRO A 232 24.55 23.31 -7.08
CA PRO A 232 25.89 23.36 -6.49
C PRO A 232 25.77 23.14 -4.97
N ARG A 233 26.61 22.27 -4.39
CA ARG A 233 26.76 22.19 -2.93
C ARG A 233 27.25 23.58 -2.47
N LEU A 234 26.41 24.30 -1.75
CA LEU A 234 26.87 25.40 -0.92
C LEU A 234 27.84 24.80 0.12
N VAL A 235 29.13 24.88 -0.15
CA VAL A 235 30.16 24.64 0.87
C VAL A 235 29.93 25.74 1.90
N ARG A 236 29.32 25.41 3.04
CA ARG A 236 29.33 26.31 4.19
C ARG A 236 30.80 26.45 4.59
N GLY A 237 31.38 27.57 4.21
CA GLY A 237 32.70 27.93 4.69
C GLY A 237 32.68 27.96 6.22
N VAL A 238 33.58 27.18 6.81
CA VAL A 238 33.88 27.26 8.22
C VAL A 238 34.56 28.61 8.39
N ALA A 239 33.90 29.54 9.10
CA ALA A 239 34.49 30.73 9.64
C ALA A 239 34.92 30.46 11.07
#